data_a6f5f8a3aa6c723bd99b63a719ec6190
#
_entry.id   a6f5f8a3aa6c723bd99b63a719ec6190
#
_cell.length_a   1.000
_cell.length_b   1.000
_cell.length_c   1.000
_cell.angle_alpha   90.00
_cell.angle_beta   90.00
_cell.angle_gamma   90.00
#
_symmetry.space_group_name_H-M   'P 1'
#
loop_
_entity.id
_entity.type
_entity.pdbx_description
1 polymer ?
#
loop_
_entity_poly.entity_id
_entity_poly.type
_entity_poly.pdbx_seq_one_letter_code
_entity_poly.pdbx_strand_id
1 'polypeptide(L)'
;MWAVYFGVWPEEEFAVEAYEAAIAPGVELGYEFYGWSDMHCDLGAYELLELNPDVAYFGAALYFETQEDAQTVGSLVGSSIVGLVPVQWSCAD
;
A
#
# COMPACT_ATOMS: atom_id res chain seq x y z
N MET A 1 -2.44 -9.83 8.50
CA MET A 1 -1.36 -8.90 8.15
C MET A 1 -1.94 -7.51 7.94
N TRP A 2 -1.18 -6.49 8.25
CA TRP A 2 -1.62 -5.09 8.09
C TRP A 2 -0.83 -4.42 6.98
N ALA A 3 -1.52 -3.79 6.05
CA ALA A 3 -0.91 -3.08 4.94
C ALA A 3 -1.02 -1.57 5.15
N VAL A 4 0.09 -0.87 4.96
CA VAL A 4 0.15 0.59 4.97
C VAL A 4 0.41 1.02 3.52
N TYR A 5 -0.60 1.63 2.88
CA TYR A 5 -0.51 2.04 1.49
C TYR A 5 -0.03 3.49 1.38
N PHE A 6 1.04 3.68 0.66
CA PHE A 6 1.59 5.00 0.33
C PHE A 6 1.01 5.55 -0.97
N GLY A 7 0.51 4.67 -1.83
CA GLY A 7 -0.16 5.05 -3.04
C GLY A 7 -0.97 3.91 -3.60
N VAL A 8 -2.07 4.25 -4.28
CA VAL A 8 -2.95 3.31 -4.98
C VAL A 8 -3.35 3.97 -6.29
N TRP A 9 -3.12 3.29 -7.40
CA TRP A 9 -3.41 3.84 -8.73
C TRP A 9 -4.13 2.83 -9.59
N PRO A 10 -5.14 3.25 -10.37
CA PRO A 10 -5.64 2.38 -11.43
C PRO A 10 -4.49 2.00 -12.34
N GLU A 11 -4.45 0.75 -12.76
CA GLU A 11 -3.34 0.22 -13.56
C GLU A 11 -3.08 1.06 -14.81
N GLU A 12 -4.15 1.55 -15.46
CA GLU A 12 -4.04 2.38 -16.66
C GLU A 12 -3.42 3.76 -16.40
N GLU A 13 -3.49 4.25 -15.16
CA GLU A 13 -3.00 5.58 -14.79
C GLU A 13 -1.67 5.52 -14.04
N PHE A 14 -1.16 4.31 -13.84
CA PHE A 14 0.06 4.11 -13.06
C PHE A 14 1.28 4.68 -13.79
N ALA A 15 2.16 5.35 -13.01
CA ALA A 15 3.44 5.84 -13.50
C ALA A 15 4.52 5.59 -12.44
N VAL A 16 5.70 5.20 -12.89
CA VAL A 16 6.83 4.90 -11.99
C VAL A 16 7.21 6.14 -11.17
N GLU A 17 7.17 7.32 -11.77
CA GLU A 17 7.47 8.57 -11.09
C GLU A 17 6.50 8.85 -9.94
N ALA A 18 5.22 8.52 -10.12
CA ALA A 18 4.22 8.67 -9.07
C ALA A 18 4.50 7.70 -7.92
N TYR A 19 4.89 6.47 -8.25
CA TYR A 19 5.28 5.47 -7.26
C TYR A 19 6.47 5.96 -6.44
N GLU A 20 7.55 6.41 -7.10
CA GLU A 20 8.75 6.89 -6.43
C GLU A 20 8.47 8.07 -5.51
N ALA A 21 7.63 9.00 -5.95
CA ALA A 21 7.23 10.14 -5.14
C ALA A 21 6.41 9.70 -3.92
N ALA A 22 5.52 8.73 -4.09
CA ALA A 22 4.66 8.27 -3.02
C ALA A 22 5.43 7.56 -1.91
N ILE A 23 6.46 6.76 -2.25
CA ILE A 23 7.23 6.01 -1.26
C ILE A 23 8.34 6.82 -0.60
N ALA A 24 8.69 7.98 -1.15
CA ALA A 24 9.82 8.79 -0.66
C ALA A 24 9.81 9.03 0.84
N PRO A 25 8.68 9.39 1.49
CA PRO A 25 8.67 9.57 2.95
C PRO A 25 9.06 8.31 3.72
N GLY A 26 8.64 7.14 3.25
CA GLY A 26 9.01 5.87 3.88
C GLY A 26 10.47 5.52 3.67
N VAL A 27 10.98 5.77 2.46
CA VAL A 27 12.39 5.54 2.14
C VAL A 27 13.30 6.41 3.02
N GLU A 28 12.92 7.67 3.23
CA GLU A 28 13.67 8.59 4.10
C GLU A 28 13.75 8.10 5.54
N LEU A 29 12.74 7.36 6.00
CA LEU A 29 12.72 6.77 7.34
C LEU A 29 13.46 5.43 7.42
N GLY A 30 13.97 4.93 6.30
CA GLY A 30 14.74 3.69 6.27
C GLY A 30 13.94 2.45 5.92
N TYR A 31 12.68 2.57 5.54
CA TYR A 31 11.88 1.43 5.10
C TYR A 31 12.24 1.03 3.68
N GLU A 32 12.22 -0.27 3.41
CA GLU A 32 12.50 -0.81 2.08
C GLU A 32 11.19 -1.18 1.37
N PHE A 33 11.05 -0.71 0.13
CA PHE A 33 9.92 -1.04 -0.73
C PHE A 33 10.40 -1.95 -1.85
N TYR A 34 9.63 -3.01 -2.13
CA TYR A 34 10.00 -4.03 -3.12
C TYR A 34 9.28 -3.86 -4.45
N GLY A 35 8.80 -2.66 -4.72
CA GLY A 35 8.06 -2.35 -5.92
C GLY A 35 6.56 -2.24 -5.65
N TRP A 36 5.81 -1.99 -6.71
CA TRP A 36 4.35 -1.97 -6.63
C TRP A 36 3.81 -3.38 -6.83
N SER A 37 2.59 -3.61 -6.34
CA SER A 37 1.95 -4.91 -6.47
C SER A 37 0.49 -4.75 -6.91
N ASP A 38 -0.04 -5.83 -7.50
CA ASP A 38 -1.44 -5.92 -7.87
C ASP A 38 -2.28 -6.00 -6.59
N MET A 39 -3.21 -5.07 -6.43
CA MET A 39 -4.02 -4.98 -5.21
C MET A 39 -5.02 -6.12 -5.07
N HIS A 40 -5.30 -6.88 -6.12
CA HIS A 40 -6.10 -8.09 -6.00
C HIS A 40 -5.42 -9.16 -5.14
N CYS A 41 -4.11 -9.09 -4.98
CA CYS A 41 -3.37 -9.99 -4.11
C CYS A 41 -3.60 -9.70 -2.63
N ASP A 42 -4.08 -8.51 -2.29
CA ASP A 42 -4.36 -8.09 -0.92
C ASP A 42 -5.84 -8.24 -0.64
N LEU A 43 -6.26 -9.43 -0.20
CA LEU A 43 -7.67 -9.69 0.09
C LEU A 43 -8.18 -8.76 1.19
N GLY A 44 -9.30 -8.10 0.92
CA GLY A 44 -9.91 -7.15 1.82
C GLY A 44 -9.60 -5.68 1.52
N ALA A 45 -8.50 -5.41 0.79
CA ALA A 45 -8.09 -4.04 0.51
C ALA A 45 -9.10 -3.28 -0.34
N TYR A 46 -9.65 -3.90 -1.37
CA TYR A 46 -10.63 -3.25 -2.25
C TYR A 46 -11.86 -2.77 -1.47
N GLU A 47 -12.37 -3.59 -0.57
CA GLU A 47 -13.54 -3.25 0.21
C GLU A 47 -13.24 -2.17 1.24
N LEU A 48 -12.14 -2.31 1.97
CA LEU A 48 -11.79 -1.39 3.05
C LEU A 48 -11.35 -0.02 2.55
N LEU A 49 -10.75 0.04 1.36
CA LEU A 49 -10.36 1.29 0.72
C LEU A 49 -11.42 1.84 -0.23
N GLU A 50 -12.56 1.17 -0.32
CA GLU A 50 -13.68 1.56 -1.18
C GLU A 50 -13.30 1.72 -2.65
N LEU A 51 -12.48 0.79 -3.15
CA LEU A 51 -12.05 0.80 -4.54
C LEU A 51 -13.11 0.14 -5.43
N ASN A 52 -13.11 0.52 -6.71
CA ASN A 52 -14.01 -0.08 -7.68
C ASN A 52 -13.56 -1.53 -7.96
N PRO A 53 -14.40 -2.56 -7.66
CA PRO A 53 -14.00 -3.95 -7.83
C PRO A 53 -13.78 -4.36 -9.30
N ASP A 54 -14.28 -3.58 -10.25
CA ASP A 54 -14.13 -3.85 -11.67
C ASP A 54 -12.86 -3.25 -12.28
N VAL A 55 -12.07 -2.53 -11.47
CA VAL A 55 -10.84 -1.88 -11.92
C VAL A 55 -9.64 -2.55 -11.28
N ALA A 56 -8.58 -2.78 -12.05
CA ALA A 56 -7.31 -3.25 -11.53
C ALA A 56 -6.48 -2.08 -11.01
N TYR A 57 -5.95 -2.23 -9.80
CA TYR A 57 -5.11 -1.20 -9.18
C TYR A 57 -3.74 -1.74 -8.85
N PHE A 58 -2.73 -0.89 -8.93
CA PHE A 58 -1.43 -1.13 -8.33
C PHE A 58 -1.31 -0.37 -7.02
N GLY A 59 -0.66 -0.97 -6.03
CA GLY A 59 -0.45 -0.36 -4.74
C GLY A 59 1.02 -0.36 -4.35
N ALA A 60 1.41 0.67 -3.61
CA ALA A 60 2.72 0.77 -2.98
C ALA A 60 2.51 0.66 -1.47
N ALA A 61 2.92 -0.45 -0.88
CA ALA A 61 2.60 -0.75 0.52
C ALA A 61 3.78 -1.34 1.28
N LEU A 62 3.74 -1.13 2.59
CA LEU A 62 4.52 -1.88 3.57
C LEU A 62 3.57 -2.79 4.32
N TYR A 63 4.03 -3.98 4.67
CA TYR A 63 3.21 -4.99 5.35
C TYR A 63 3.80 -5.30 6.72
N PHE A 64 2.92 -5.39 7.72
CA PHE A 64 3.30 -5.66 9.09
C PHE A 64 2.41 -6.76 9.68
N GLU A 65 2.97 -7.56 10.58
CA GLU A 65 2.22 -8.62 11.24
C GLU A 65 1.22 -8.07 12.26
N THR A 66 1.52 -6.91 12.85
CA THR A 66 0.67 -6.31 13.88
C THR A 66 0.16 -4.94 13.47
N GLN A 67 -1.01 -4.58 13.99
CA GLN A 67 -1.59 -3.26 13.80
C GLN A 67 -0.71 -2.18 14.41
N GLU A 68 -0.11 -2.47 15.56
CA GLU A 68 0.75 -1.52 16.28
C GLU A 68 1.93 -1.08 15.43
N ASP A 69 2.61 -2.04 14.77
CA ASP A 69 3.73 -1.72 13.89
C ASP A 69 3.29 -0.88 12.69
N ALA A 70 2.13 -1.21 12.11
CA ALA A 70 1.57 -0.44 11.00
C ALA A 70 1.21 0.98 11.43
N GLN A 71 0.62 1.15 12.62
CA GLN A 71 0.26 2.46 13.15
C GLN A 71 1.48 3.31 13.46
N THR A 72 2.59 2.69 13.85
CA THR A 72 3.85 3.40 14.08
C THR A 72 4.30 4.10 12.79
N VAL A 73 4.25 3.40 11.66
CA VAL A 73 4.58 3.99 10.36
C VAL A 73 3.61 5.13 10.04
N GLY A 74 2.31 4.89 10.23
CA GLY A 74 1.28 5.92 10.00
C GLY A 74 1.54 7.19 10.79
N SER A 75 1.98 7.06 12.04
CA SER A 75 2.30 8.21 12.89
C SER A 75 3.53 8.97 12.39
N LEU A 76 4.52 8.26 11.87
CA LEU A 76 5.77 8.86 11.39
C LEU A 76 5.60 9.60 10.06
N VAL A 77 4.78 9.09 9.15
CA VAL A 77 4.60 9.67 7.82
C VAL A 77 3.32 10.47 7.67
N GLY A 78 2.39 10.33 8.60
CA GLY A 78 1.17 11.15 8.66
C GLY A 78 0.33 11.08 7.40
N SER A 79 0.09 12.23 6.77
CA SER A 79 -0.77 12.34 5.58
C SER A 79 -0.16 11.74 4.32
N SER A 80 1.07 11.21 4.39
CA SER A 80 1.70 10.57 3.23
C SER A 80 1.11 9.20 2.92
N ILE A 81 0.33 8.61 3.85
CA ILE A 81 -0.32 7.34 3.59
C ILE A 81 -1.77 7.56 3.12
N VAL A 82 -2.24 6.67 2.25
CA VAL A 82 -3.62 6.71 1.73
C VAL A 82 -4.52 5.69 2.39
N GLY A 83 -3.96 4.73 3.13
CA GLY A 83 -4.74 3.75 3.87
C GLY A 83 -3.89 2.87 4.76
N LEU A 84 -4.50 2.37 5.83
CA LEU A 84 -3.90 1.40 6.74
C LEU A 84 -5.00 0.40 7.07
N VAL A 85 -4.89 -0.81 6.49
CA VAL A 85 -5.98 -1.79 6.54
C VAL A 85 -5.46 -3.21 6.77
N PRO A 86 -6.25 -4.07 7.41
CA PRO A 86 -5.90 -5.49 7.50
C PRO A 86 -6.14 -6.16 6.15
N VAL A 87 -5.20 -6.98 5.73
CA VAL A 87 -5.27 -7.71 4.46
C VAL A 87 -4.75 -9.12 4.63
N GLN A 88 -5.12 -9.99 3.68
CA GLN A 88 -4.57 -11.32 3.57
C GLN A 88 -3.92 -11.45 2.20
N TRP A 89 -2.62 -11.75 2.18
CA TRP A 89 -1.90 -11.96 0.92
C TRP A 89 -2.37 -13.25 0.26
N SER A 90 -2.83 -13.15 -0.97
CA SER A 90 -3.42 -14.28 -1.69
C SER A 90 -2.64 -14.73 -2.91
N CYS A 91 -1.69 -13.92 -3.38
CA CYS A 91 -0.88 -14.30 -4.53
C CYS A 91 0.33 -15.10 -4.06
N ALA A 92 0.47 -16.32 -4.58
CA ALA A 92 1.64 -17.16 -4.32
C ALA A 92 2.70 -16.90 -5.39
N ASP A 93 3.94 -16.91 -4.99
CA ASP A 93 5.06 -16.81 -5.93
C ASP A 93 5.42 -18.15 -6.55
#